data_9bcd8cb2d734e6587daa7159e5b909b2
#
_entry.id   9bcd8cb2d734e6587daa7159e5b909b2
#
_cell.length_a   1.000
_cell.length_b   1.000
_cell.length_c   1.000
_cell.angle_alpha   90.00
_cell.angle_beta   90.00
_cell.angle_gamma   90.00
#
_symmetry.space_group_name_H-M   'P 1'
#
loop_
_entity.id
_entity.type
_entity.pdbx_description
1 polymer ?
#
loop_
_entity_poly.entity_id
_entity_poly.type
_entity_poly.pdbx_seq_one_letter_code
_entity_poly.pdbx_strand_id
1 'polypeptide(L)'
;WWRPQGYGIGKEPGRTVNDGAGIWKKLLLRHRNVIAVFCGHVLKSGVGTLVSIGKEGNKVYQMLANYQRGVEGSKLGGEGYLRIVTFNRKTREIDVKTYSTWNKAYHPSEHHNFKFREVDFDEYLR
;
A
#
# COMPACT_ATOMS: atom_id res chain seq x y z
N TRP A 1 -0.95 -2.04 10.01
CA TRP A 1 -1.62 -2.47 8.76
C TRP A 1 -2.45 -3.75 8.97
N TRP A 2 -2.04 -4.58 9.90
CA TRP A 2 -2.65 -5.88 10.20
C TRP A 2 -3.72 -5.83 11.29
N ARG A 3 -3.92 -4.67 11.88
CA ARG A 3 -4.85 -4.51 13.01
C ARG A 3 -6.29 -4.47 12.54
N PRO A 4 -7.23 -4.96 13.36
CA PRO A 4 -8.65 -4.84 13.10
C PRO A 4 -9.06 -3.38 12.88
N GLN A 5 -10.00 -3.16 11.98
CA GLN A 5 -10.63 -1.87 11.78
C GLN A 5 -11.37 -1.43 13.05
N GLY A 6 -11.20 -0.17 13.43
CA GLY A 6 -11.88 0.41 14.60
C GLY A 6 -13.38 0.67 14.43
N TYR A 7 -13.94 0.42 13.25
CA TYR A 7 -15.32 0.78 12.91
C TYR A 7 -16.41 -0.17 13.42
N GLY A 8 -16.04 -1.22 14.11
CA GLY A 8 -17.02 -2.19 14.59
C GLY A 8 -17.62 -3.10 13.51
N ILE A 9 -17.22 -2.95 12.25
CA ILE A 9 -17.67 -3.82 11.16
C ILE A 9 -17.33 -5.28 11.50
N GLY A 10 -18.34 -6.17 11.45
CA GLY A 10 -18.19 -7.59 11.73
C GLY A 10 -18.15 -7.96 13.21
N LYS A 11 -18.48 -7.03 14.09
CA LYS A 11 -18.72 -7.34 15.51
C LYS A 11 -20.14 -7.87 15.78
N GLU A 12 -20.99 -7.87 14.76
CA GLU A 12 -22.35 -8.39 14.84
C GLU A 12 -22.32 -9.92 14.94
N PRO A 13 -23.20 -10.53 15.77
CA PRO A 13 -23.30 -11.98 15.86
C PRO A 13 -23.52 -12.62 14.48
N GLY A 14 -22.74 -13.66 14.16
CA GLY A 14 -22.84 -14.39 12.90
C GLY A 14 -22.14 -13.74 11.69
N ARG A 15 -21.54 -12.56 11.84
CA ARG A 15 -20.70 -11.95 10.79
C ARG A 15 -19.23 -12.07 11.09
N THR A 16 -18.48 -12.58 10.11
CA THR A 16 -17.01 -12.58 10.14
C THR A 16 -16.48 -11.59 9.12
N VAL A 17 -15.65 -10.64 9.56
CA VAL A 17 -14.89 -9.78 8.67
C VAL A 17 -13.43 -10.16 8.69
N ASN A 18 -12.78 -10.00 7.57
CA ASN A 18 -11.35 -10.15 7.48
C ASN A 18 -10.69 -8.78 7.72
N ASP A 19 -9.88 -8.71 8.76
CA ASP A 19 -8.91 -7.63 8.93
C ASP A 19 -7.69 -7.85 8.01
N GLY A 20 -6.70 -6.97 8.08
CA GLY A 20 -5.49 -7.08 7.27
C GLY A 20 -4.77 -8.42 7.43
N ALA A 21 -4.75 -8.99 8.65
CA ALA A 21 -4.14 -10.29 8.91
C ALA A 21 -4.98 -11.42 8.29
N GLY A 22 -6.30 -11.32 8.36
CA GLY A 22 -7.22 -12.26 7.71
C GLY A 22 -7.07 -12.25 6.19
N ILE A 23 -7.01 -11.08 5.57
CA ILE A 23 -6.79 -10.91 4.13
C ILE A 23 -5.43 -11.52 3.73
N TRP A 24 -4.38 -11.23 4.49
CA TRP A 24 -3.08 -11.82 4.23
C TRP A 24 -3.12 -13.36 4.24
N LYS A 25 -3.60 -13.96 5.33
CA LYS A 25 -3.60 -15.43 5.49
C LYS A 25 -4.50 -16.15 4.48
N LYS A 26 -5.66 -15.60 4.21
CA LYS A 26 -6.69 -16.27 3.41
C LYS A 26 -6.52 -16.03 1.91
N LEU A 27 -5.94 -14.89 1.52
CA LEU A 27 -5.81 -14.48 0.12
C LEU A 27 -4.34 -14.28 -0.27
N LEU A 28 -3.70 -13.23 0.20
CA LEU A 28 -2.44 -12.76 -0.36
C LEU A 28 -1.30 -13.77 -0.23
N LEU A 29 -1.18 -14.41 0.94
CA LEU A 29 -0.16 -15.42 1.21
C LEU A 29 -0.19 -16.60 0.23
N ARG A 30 -1.37 -16.90 -0.31
CA ARG A 30 -1.64 -18.11 -1.10
C ARG A 30 -1.56 -17.89 -2.61
N HIS A 31 -1.55 -16.65 -3.06
CA HIS A 31 -1.62 -16.31 -4.46
C HIS A 31 -0.31 -15.67 -4.92
N ARG A 32 0.54 -16.47 -5.58
CA ARG A 32 1.86 -16.04 -6.04
C ARG A 32 1.81 -14.90 -7.08
N ASN A 33 0.70 -14.77 -7.80
CA ASN A 33 0.49 -13.73 -8.81
C ASN A 33 0.15 -12.34 -8.23
N VAL A 34 0.07 -12.22 -6.89
CA VAL A 34 -0.10 -10.92 -6.23
C VAL A 34 1.26 -10.25 -6.05
N ILE A 35 1.55 -9.24 -6.86
CA ILE A 35 2.79 -8.46 -6.78
C ILE A 35 2.70 -7.31 -5.79
N ALA A 36 1.57 -6.61 -5.71
CA ALA A 36 1.44 -5.41 -4.90
C ALA A 36 0.10 -5.34 -4.17
N VAL A 37 0.10 -4.66 -3.03
CA VAL A 37 -1.09 -4.32 -2.24
C VAL A 37 -1.07 -2.84 -1.93
N PHE A 38 -2.16 -2.16 -2.28
CA PHE A 38 -2.37 -0.75 -1.96
C PHE A 38 -3.39 -0.63 -0.85
N CYS A 39 -3.11 0.19 0.14
CA CYS A 39 -4.03 0.47 1.24
C CYS A 39 -4.02 1.95 1.63
N GLY A 40 -5.06 2.35 2.34
CA GLY A 40 -5.25 3.71 2.81
C GLY A 40 -5.92 3.76 4.17
N HIS A 41 -6.48 4.91 4.51
CA HIS A 41 -7.32 5.15 5.68
C HIS A 41 -6.66 4.87 7.05
N VAL A 42 -5.34 4.78 7.09
CA VAL A 42 -4.58 4.74 8.34
C VAL A 42 -4.10 6.16 8.64
N LEU A 43 -4.49 6.68 9.80
CA LEU A 43 -4.08 8.00 10.27
C LEU A 43 -2.62 7.97 10.76
N LYS A 44 -2.16 8.98 11.49
CA LYS A 44 -0.78 9.28 11.85
C LYS A 44 -0.02 9.76 10.62
N SER A 45 1.15 9.20 10.32
CA SER A 45 1.95 9.62 9.16
C SER A 45 1.26 9.40 7.81
N GLY A 46 0.25 8.54 7.73
CA GLY A 46 -0.48 8.24 6.51
C GLY A 46 0.31 7.51 5.43
N VAL A 47 1.54 7.11 5.70
CA VAL A 47 2.41 6.41 4.75
C VAL A 47 3.09 5.22 5.38
N GLY A 48 3.44 4.24 4.55
CA GLY A 48 4.22 3.10 4.97
C GLY A 48 4.46 2.12 3.83
N THR A 49 5.54 1.38 3.93
CA THR A 49 5.90 0.32 3.00
C THR A 49 6.27 -0.95 3.74
N LEU A 50 5.97 -2.09 3.15
CA LEU A 50 6.35 -3.40 3.69
C LEU A 50 6.53 -4.37 2.52
N VAL A 51 7.57 -5.16 2.54
CA VAL A 51 7.74 -6.30 1.65
C VAL A 51 7.52 -7.57 2.45
N SER A 52 6.55 -8.37 2.06
CA SER A 52 6.26 -9.66 2.68
C SER A 52 6.52 -10.80 1.70
N ILE A 53 6.80 -11.98 2.24
CA ILE A 53 7.02 -13.18 1.43
C ILE A 53 5.76 -14.03 1.42
N GLY A 54 5.29 -14.36 0.24
CA GLY A 54 4.18 -15.29 0.00
C GLY A 54 4.59 -16.74 0.24
N LYS A 55 3.63 -17.65 0.19
CA LYS A 55 3.84 -19.08 0.46
C LYS A 55 4.81 -19.73 -0.54
N GLU A 56 4.80 -19.26 -1.78
CA GLU A 56 5.67 -19.74 -2.86
C GLU A 56 7.01 -19.00 -2.96
N GLY A 57 7.37 -18.19 -1.93
CA GLY A 57 8.59 -17.41 -1.90
C GLY A 57 8.53 -16.06 -2.62
N ASN A 58 7.43 -15.79 -3.32
CA ASN A 58 7.21 -14.52 -4.02
C ASN A 58 7.14 -13.32 -3.08
N LYS A 59 7.67 -12.19 -3.51
CA LYS A 59 7.61 -10.93 -2.77
C LYS A 59 6.27 -10.23 -3.02
N VAL A 60 5.65 -9.70 -1.97
CA VAL A 60 4.45 -8.86 -2.07
C VAL A 60 4.78 -7.46 -1.55
N TYR A 61 4.74 -6.48 -2.43
CA TYR A 61 5.09 -5.09 -2.15
C TYR A 61 3.84 -4.35 -1.65
N GLN A 62 3.82 -4.02 -0.37
CA GLN A 62 2.67 -3.38 0.27
C GLN A 62 2.95 -1.89 0.47
N MET A 63 2.01 -1.06 0.04
CA MET A 63 2.13 0.40 0.05
C MET A 63 0.89 1.03 0.67
N LEU A 64 1.09 1.74 1.78
CA LEU A 64 0.08 2.59 2.40
C LEU A 64 0.27 4.02 1.91
N ALA A 65 -0.81 4.66 1.48
CA ALA A 65 -0.87 6.09 1.25
C ALA A 65 -2.23 6.64 1.67
N ASN A 66 -2.21 7.63 2.54
CA ASN A 66 -3.41 8.32 3.00
C ASN A 66 -3.12 9.80 3.19
N TYR A 67 -3.94 10.64 2.58
CA TYR A 67 -3.79 12.10 2.62
C TYR A 67 -5.02 12.79 3.21
N GLN A 68 -5.96 12.02 3.73
CA GLN A 68 -7.20 12.55 4.28
C GLN A 68 -6.97 13.42 5.51
N ARG A 69 -7.98 14.21 5.88
CA ARG A 69 -8.02 14.97 7.13
C ARG A 69 -7.73 14.05 8.33
N GLY A 70 -6.86 14.49 9.24
CA GLY A 70 -6.44 13.73 10.42
C GLY A 70 -5.14 12.94 10.25
N VAL A 71 -4.55 12.94 9.05
CA VAL A 71 -3.17 12.49 8.85
C VAL A 71 -2.22 13.62 9.25
N GLU A 72 -1.12 13.29 9.91
CA GLU A 72 -0.07 14.25 10.29
C GLU A 72 0.45 14.99 9.06
N GLY A 73 0.50 16.32 9.14
CA GLY A 73 0.93 17.16 8.03
C GLY A 73 -0.09 17.33 6.90
N SER A 74 -1.24 16.66 6.95
CA SER A 74 -2.31 16.85 5.96
C SER A 74 -2.96 18.22 6.14
N LYS A 75 -2.94 19.02 5.09
CA LYS A 75 -3.56 20.34 5.01
C LYS A 75 -4.69 20.30 3.99
N LEU A 76 -5.63 21.22 4.10
CA LEU A 76 -6.70 21.45 3.10
C LEU A 76 -7.36 20.14 2.58
N GLY A 77 -7.53 19.15 3.46
CA GLY A 77 -8.14 17.88 3.07
C GLY A 77 -7.30 16.99 2.16
N GLY A 78 -5.96 17.15 2.19
CA GLY A 78 -5.01 16.30 1.47
C GLY A 78 -4.36 16.94 0.25
N GLU A 79 -4.58 18.23 0.00
CA GLU A 79 -3.86 19.05 -1.01
C GLU A 79 -3.83 18.42 -2.40
N GLY A 80 -4.83 17.59 -2.75
CA GLY A 80 -4.90 16.93 -4.06
C GLY A 80 -3.74 15.98 -4.34
N TYR A 81 -3.11 15.41 -3.33
CA TYR A 81 -2.07 14.41 -3.51
C TYR A 81 -2.61 13.13 -4.12
N LEU A 82 -1.90 12.64 -5.12
CA LEU A 82 -2.08 11.34 -5.74
C LEU A 82 -0.75 10.60 -5.81
N ARG A 83 -0.80 9.28 -5.82
CA ARG A 83 0.39 8.43 -5.96
C ARG A 83 0.45 7.84 -7.35
N ILE A 84 1.59 8.03 -8.02
CA ILE A 84 1.93 7.46 -9.32
C ILE A 84 2.85 6.28 -9.06
N VAL A 85 2.43 5.10 -9.49
CA VAL A 85 3.23 3.88 -9.34
C VAL A 85 3.53 3.32 -10.72
N THR A 86 4.82 3.23 -11.03
CA THR A 86 5.32 2.73 -12.31
C THR A 86 6.00 1.38 -12.11
N PHE A 87 5.47 0.35 -12.77
CA PHE A 87 6.07 -0.98 -12.82
C PHE A 87 6.94 -1.08 -14.07
N ASN A 88 8.27 -1.11 -13.90
CA ASN A 88 9.22 -1.16 -14.99
C ASN A 88 9.93 -2.53 -15.03
N ARG A 89 9.52 -3.40 -15.93
CA ARG A 89 10.11 -4.74 -16.10
C ARG A 89 11.56 -4.68 -16.62
N LYS A 90 11.89 -3.69 -17.47
CA LYS A 90 13.23 -3.56 -18.04
C LYS A 90 14.26 -3.18 -16.98
N THR A 91 13.94 -2.23 -16.12
CA THR A 91 14.84 -1.83 -15.02
C THR A 91 14.64 -2.63 -13.75
N ARG A 92 13.64 -3.54 -13.71
CA ARG A 92 13.28 -4.35 -12.55
C ARG A 92 12.98 -3.49 -11.33
N GLU A 93 12.19 -2.42 -11.54
CA GLU A 93 11.84 -1.47 -10.49
C GLU A 93 10.33 -1.24 -10.39
N ILE A 94 9.87 -0.98 -9.16
CA ILE A 94 8.58 -0.32 -8.91
C ILE A 94 8.92 1.07 -8.40
N ASP A 95 8.67 2.10 -9.22
CA ASP A 95 8.92 3.51 -8.89
C ASP A 95 7.64 4.14 -8.36
N VAL A 96 7.73 4.78 -7.20
CA VAL A 96 6.59 5.40 -6.51
C VAL A 96 6.87 6.88 -6.33
N LYS A 97 5.98 7.71 -6.85
CA LYS A 97 6.03 9.17 -6.72
C LYS A 97 4.69 9.69 -6.25
N THR A 98 4.71 10.71 -5.43
CA THR A 98 3.52 11.39 -4.93
C THR A 98 3.51 12.82 -5.42
N TYR A 99 2.46 13.18 -6.15
CA TYR A 99 2.29 14.49 -6.77
C TYR A 99 1.04 15.18 -6.25
N SER A 100 1.14 16.46 -5.94
CA SER A 100 0.00 17.29 -5.60
C SER A 100 -0.49 18.05 -6.84
N THR A 101 -1.74 17.82 -7.22
CA THR A 101 -2.41 18.56 -8.29
C THR A 101 -2.73 19.98 -7.88
N TRP A 102 -2.90 20.22 -6.59
CA TRP A 102 -3.13 21.55 -6.02
C TRP A 102 -1.85 22.39 -5.99
N ASN A 103 -0.78 21.85 -5.40
CA ASN A 103 0.51 22.54 -5.29
C ASN A 103 1.32 22.50 -6.59
N LYS A 104 0.93 21.67 -7.56
CA LYS A 104 1.65 21.42 -8.82
C LYS A 104 3.11 20.99 -8.59
N ALA A 105 3.33 20.18 -7.54
CA ALA A 105 4.66 19.76 -7.11
C ALA A 105 4.65 18.32 -6.56
N TYR A 106 5.80 17.67 -6.62
CA TYR A 106 6.01 16.40 -5.93
C TYR A 106 6.13 16.61 -4.41
N HIS A 107 5.67 15.63 -3.66
CA HIS A 107 5.83 15.63 -2.20
C HIS A 107 7.32 15.66 -1.85
N PRO A 108 7.77 16.51 -0.90
CA PRO A 108 9.21 16.67 -0.62
C PRO A 108 9.84 15.48 0.12
N SER A 109 9.05 14.67 0.81
CA SER A 109 9.56 13.57 1.64
C SER A 109 9.85 12.32 0.82
N GLU A 110 10.96 11.65 1.12
CA GLU A 110 11.36 10.37 0.54
C GLU A 110 10.39 9.21 0.90
N HIS A 111 9.66 9.30 1.99
CA HIS A 111 8.62 8.32 2.34
C HIS A 111 7.45 8.32 1.34
N HIS A 112 7.34 9.36 0.53
CA HIS A 112 6.33 9.51 -0.50
C HIS A 112 6.89 9.29 -1.91
N ASN A 113 8.23 9.30 -2.07
CA ASN A 113 8.93 9.12 -3.35
C ASN A 113 10.06 8.10 -3.15
N PHE A 114 9.85 6.88 -3.59
CA PHE A 114 10.79 5.78 -3.36
C PHE A 114 10.72 4.74 -4.47
N LYS A 115 11.66 3.79 -4.46
CA LYS A 115 11.69 2.67 -5.39
C LYS A 115 11.89 1.34 -4.67
N PHE A 116 11.20 0.33 -5.14
CA PHE A 116 11.64 -1.04 -4.95
C PHE A 116 12.52 -1.44 -6.12
N ARG A 117 13.67 -2.03 -5.84
CA ARG A 117 14.65 -2.46 -6.84
C ARG A 117 14.74 -3.97 -6.87
N GLU A 118 15.33 -4.49 -7.94
CA GLU A 118 15.56 -5.93 -8.13
C GLU A 118 14.24 -6.74 -8.05
N VAL A 119 13.18 -6.15 -8.60
CA VAL A 119 11.87 -6.80 -8.67
C VAL A 119 11.91 -7.87 -9.75
N ASP A 120 11.66 -9.12 -9.40
CA ASP A 120 11.50 -10.21 -10.36
C ASP A 120 10.04 -10.28 -10.80
N PHE A 121 9.71 -9.60 -11.89
CA PHE A 121 8.34 -9.59 -12.42
C PHE A 121 7.92 -10.93 -13.01
N ASP A 122 8.87 -11.79 -13.37
CA ASP A 122 8.57 -13.06 -14.01
C ASP A 122 8.15 -14.13 -12.99
N GLU A 123 8.50 -13.95 -11.71
CA GLU A 123 8.05 -14.84 -10.64
C GLU A 123 6.53 -14.88 -10.47
N TYR A 124 5.81 -13.83 -10.91
CA TYR A 124 4.34 -13.72 -10.78
C TYR A 124 3.59 -14.32 -11.97
N LEU A 125 4.29 -14.69 -13.02
CA LEU A 125 3.72 -15.23 -14.26
C LEU A 125 3.83 -16.76 -14.37
N ARG A 126 4.49 -17.39 -13.41
CA ARG A 126 4.76 -18.84 -13.40
C ARG A 126 3.69 -19.65 -12.73
#